data_57e3973552bb379917736bfc452c27a4
#
_entry.id   57e3973552bb379917736bfc452c27a4
#
_cell.length_a   1.000
_cell.length_b   1.000
_cell.length_c   1.000
_cell.angle_alpha   90.00
_cell.angle_beta   90.00
_cell.angle_gamma   90.00
#
_symmetry.space_group_name_H-M   'P 1'
#
loop_
_entity.id
_entity.type
_entity.pdbx_description
1 polymer ?
#
loop_
_entity_poly.entity_id
_entity_poly.type
_entity_poly.pdbx_seq_one_letter_code
_entity_poly.pdbx_strand_id
1 'polypeptide(L)'
;MLKTESYRRGVVQSTMLNIIAKGIGFLNTLILTYYFGANAGTDIYFYILAVALLITTTINGIDYLVLVPESMKIRQHRSEQGAQKFLNFFIYTYSLFGLLLALAGFLAPVFFFTLFSRYNVDLLNSHYNLLYPGVLIIVFQLINNLLSAILTSYKFFTASIISALINSIFSILFTFVFHERLGIMGTLLGVTLGYILNFSILVYTLKRYQKWDFLAVQFLRDKRVWKNIGLMQVNMFPVWLRNYFAIYFLTGMGTGVVTSFNLAQTLALIPEVFILTQVVSVTGIKFSELAAKGDIQKTNQLLINILNSLFLLLVPMALVMAIASHEIIQLVFERGSFQKNSITVTAFCFFYFSLLLPSKIFDTLFSRLFTSFQLYGISTLVAVIAHSCITGLLYLLTRYFQLQGYFLAMLIGYYFIVPVAFLLIVRLRIPGIQMNRILRDIVLQLICAAGVYFLGRYFVVQLNVPVLIKLPILFFIVIIPFLLLANSIMDLKFQKEIIFAIFAKNKLKTE
;
A
#
# COMPACT_ATOMS: atom_id res chain seq x y z
N MET A 1 -8.39 -20.21 -16.11
CA MET A 1 -7.99 -18.97 -15.43
C MET A 1 -6.62 -18.45 -15.89
N LEU A 2 -5.68 -19.27 -16.30
CA LEU A 2 -4.35 -18.86 -16.78
C LEU A 2 -4.29 -18.82 -18.32
N LYS A 3 -5.03 -17.90 -18.95
CA LYS A 3 -4.96 -17.60 -20.40
C LYS A 3 -4.71 -16.11 -20.57
N THR A 4 -4.14 -15.73 -21.70
CA THR A 4 -4.00 -14.32 -22.10
C THR A 4 -5.36 -13.64 -22.08
N GLU A 5 -5.46 -12.51 -21.38
CA GLU A 5 -6.71 -11.79 -21.14
C GLU A 5 -6.82 -10.58 -22.08
N SER A 6 -8.03 -10.29 -22.59
CA SER A 6 -8.25 -8.99 -23.20
C SER A 6 -8.12 -7.90 -22.11
N TYR A 7 -7.57 -6.74 -22.46
CA TYR A 7 -7.28 -5.67 -21.50
C TYR A 7 -8.51 -5.33 -20.62
N ARG A 8 -9.69 -5.15 -21.22
CA ARG A 8 -10.93 -4.83 -20.48
C ARG A 8 -11.36 -5.96 -19.54
N ARG A 9 -11.31 -7.20 -20.00
CA ARG A 9 -11.69 -8.37 -19.20
C ARG A 9 -10.67 -8.63 -18.10
N GLY A 10 -9.38 -8.46 -18.39
CA GLY A 10 -8.29 -8.60 -17.43
C GLY A 10 -8.41 -7.58 -16.29
N VAL A 11 -8.71 -6.31 -16.57
CA VAL A 11 -8.91 -5.28 -15.55
C VAL A 11 -10.09 -5.61 -14.64
N VAL A 12 -11.25 -6.00 -15.19
CA VAL A 12 -12.43 -6.33 -14.36
C VAL A 12 -12.17 -7.57 -13.51
N GLN A 13 -11.64 -8.63 -14.09
CA GLN A 13 -11.34 -9.87 -13.37
C GLN A 13 -10.27 -9.67 -12.31
N SER A 14 -9.20 -8.94 -12.63
CA SER A 14 -8.15 -8.65 -11.66
C SER A 14 -8.66 -7.79 -10.50
N THR A 15 -9.56 -6.82 -10.76
CA THR A 15 -10.18 -6.02 -9.68
C THR A 15 -11.02 -6.89 -8.75
N MET A 16 -11.88 -7.75 -9.29
CA MET A 16 -12.72 -8.64 -8.48
C MET A 16 -11.87 -9.62 -7.66
N LEU A 17 -10.86 -10.25 -8.29
CA LEU A 17 -9.95 -11.16 -7.60
C LEU A 17 -9.12 -10.44 -6.52
N ASN A 18 -8.72 -9.20 -6.77
CA ASN A 18 -7.98 -8.40 -5.79
C ASN A 18 -8.83 -8.08 -4.55
N ILE A 19 -10.12 -7.80 -4.73
CA ILE A 19 -11.07 -7.64 -3.62
C ILE A 19 -11.15 -8.92 -2.78
N ILE A 20 -11.31 -10.07 -3.44
CA ILE A 20 -11.35 -11.38 -2.77
C ILE A 20 -10.03 -11.65 -2.04
N ALA A 21 -8.89 -11.41 -2.69
CA ALA A 21 -7.58 -11.60 -2.09
C ALA A 21 -7.36 -10.73 -0.84
N LYS A 22 -7.79 -9.48 -0.89
CA LYS A 22 -7.75 -8.56 0.27
C LYS A 22 -8.67 -9.03 1.40
N GLY A 23 -9.88 -9.51 1.05
CA GLY A 23 -10.81 -10.09 2.02
C GLY A 23 -10.23 -11.33 2.73
N ILE A 24 -9.64 -12.25 1.98
CA ILE A 24 -8.99 -13.45 2.55
C ILE A 24 -7.75 -13.06 3.37
N GLY A 25 -6.95 -12.08 2.90
CA GLY A 25 -5.83 -11.54 3.67
C GLY A 25 -6.27 -10.91 5.00
N PHE A 26 -7.41 -10.21 5.01
CA PHE A 26 -8.00 -9.67 6.25
C PHE A 26 -8.50 -10.79 7.17
N LEU A 27 -9.17 -11.82 6.64
CA LEU A 27 -9.56 -13.02 7.41
C LEU A 27 -8.34 -13.72 8.02
N ASN A 28 -7.23 -13.84 7.27
CA ASN A 28 -5.99 -14.38 7.82
C ASN A 28 -5.50 -13.58 9.04
N THR A 29 -5.59 -12.25 8.96
CA THR A 29 -5.22 -11.37 10.08
C THR A 29 -6.13 -11.58 11.30
N LEU A 30 -7.45 -11.73 11.09
CA LEU A 30 -8.42 -12.01 12.16
C LEU A 30 -8.16 -13.36 12.84
N ILE A 31 -7.89 -14.39 12.06
CA ILE A 31 -7.60 -15.74 12.56
C ILE A 31 -6.29 -15.72 13.36
N LEU A 32 -5.25 -15.07 12.85
CA LEU A 32 -3.97 -14.95 13.53
C LEU A 32 -4.13 -14.23 14.90
N THR A 33 -4.87 -13.12 14.92
CA THR A 33 -5.11 -12.38 16.16
C THR A 33 -5.99 -13.14 17.15
N TYR A 34 -6.94 -13.90 16.66
CA TYR A 34 -7.78 -14.76 17.50
C TYR A 34 -6.98 -15.80 18.27
N TYR A 35 -6.08 -16.51 17.59
CA TYR A 35 -5.28 -17.58 18.21
C TYR A 35 -4.10 -17.06 19.04
N PHE A 36 -3.43 -16.02 18.56
CA PHE A 36 -2.14 -15.60 19.13
C PHE A 36 -2.18 -14.23 19.81
N GLY A 37 -3.15 -13.36 19.52
CA GLY A 37 -3.19 -12.01 20.07
C GLY A 37 -2.04 -11.13 19.58
N ALA A 38 -1.65 -10.14 20.42
CA ALA A 38 -0.50 -9.29 20.17
C ALA A 38 0.58 -9.56 21.25
N ASN A 39 1.62 -10.27 20.88
CA ASN A 39 2.72 -10.68 21.74
C ASN A 39 4.05 -10.68 20.99
N ALA A 40 5.14 -11.09 21.63
CA ALA A 40 6.47 -11.13 21.04
C ALA A 40 6.54 -11.99 19.77
N GLY A 41 5.89 -13.13 19.75
CA GLY A 41 5.87 -14.02 18.57
C GLY A 41 5.17 -13.41 17.36
N THR A 42 3.99 -12.77 17.58
CA THR A 42 3.27 -12.07 16.52
C THR A 42 4.00 -10.80 16.07
N ASP A 43 4.69 -10.11 16.97
CA ASP A 43 5.55 -8.99 16.61
C ASP A 43 6.69 -9.41 15.68
N ILE A 44 7.37 -10.51 15.98
CA ILE A 44 8.43 -11.06 15.14
C ILE A 44 7.86 -11.54 13.78
N TYR A 45 6.68 -12.15 13.77
CA TYR A 45 6.00 -12.54 12.53
C TYR A 45 5.75 -11.33 11.62
N PHE A 46 5.11 -10.26 12.12
CA PHE A 46 4.86 -9.05 11.33
C PHE A 46 6.14 -8.31 10.98
N TYR A 47 7.14 -8.33 11.87
CA TYR A 47 8.46 -7.76 11.62
C TYR A 47 9.16 -8.47 10.45
N ILE A 48 9.17 -9.80 10.41
CA ILE A 48 9.73 -10.59 9.29
C ILE A 48 9.07 -10.19 7.97
N LEU A 49 7.74 -10.12 7.94
CA LEU A 49 7.00 -9.71 6.74
C LEU A 49 7.31 -8.26 6.34
N ALA A 50 7.48 -7.35 7.31
CA ALA A 50 7.85 -5.97 7.05
C ALA A 50 9.27 -5.85 6.48
N VAL A 51 10.25 -6.62 6.97
CA VAL A 51 11.61 -6.69 6.41
C VAL A 51 11.59 -7.27 5.00
N ALA A 52 10.82 -8.33 4.76
CA ALA A 52 10.64 -8.89 3.43
C ALA A 52 10.06 -7.87 2.44
N LEU A 53 9.04 -7.12 2.87
CA LEU A 53 8.46 -6.04 2.08
C LEU A 53 9.45 -4.89 1.85
N LEU A 54 10.23 -4.50 2.86
CA LEU A 54 11.25 -3.45 2.77
C LEU A 54 12.31 -3.77 1.70
N ILE A 55 12.83 -5.00 1.69
CA ILE A 55 13.83 -5.45 0.73
C ILE A 55 13.24 -5.52 -0.69
N THR A 56 12.03 -6.06 -0.82
CA THR A 56 11.44 -6.35 -2.13
C THR A 56 10.80 -5.13 -2.79
N THR A 57 10.25 -4.17 -2.05
CA THR A 57 9.60 -2.97 -2.64
C THR A 57 10.56 -2.09 -3.40
N THR A 58 11.81 -1.99 -2.98
CA THR A 58 12.87 -1.22 -3.66
C THR A 58 13.13 -1.79 -5.05
N ILE A 59 13.07 -3.10 -5.18
CA ILE A 59 13.34 -3.83 -6.41
C ILE A 59 12.13 -3.87 -7.33
N ASN A 60 10.91 -3.99 -6.78
CA ASN A 60 9.66 -3.95 -7.54
C ASN A 60 9.51 -2.73 -8.44
N GLY A 61 10.00 -1.56 -8.01
CA GLY A 61 10.02 -0.36 -8.83
C GLY A 61 10.84 -0.54 -10.11
N ILE A 62 11.97 -1.26 -10.04
CA ILE A 62 12.79 -1.58 -11.21
C ILE A 62 12.02 -2.46 -12.18
N ASP A 63 11.34 -3.50 -11.68
CA ASP A 63 10.62 -4.48 -12.51
C ASP A 63 9.58 -3.79 -13.41
N TYR A 64 8.69 -3.00 -12.83
CA TYR A 64 7.58 -2.40 -13.55
C TYR A 64 7.94 -1.13 -14.34
N LEU A 65 8.92 -0.34 -13.90
CA LEU A 65 9.26 0.94 -14.51
C LEU A 65 10.45 0.87 -15.47
N VAL A 66 11.30 -0.16 -15.36
CA VAL A 66 12.48 -0.31 -16.22
C VAL A 66 12.47 -1.63 -16.99
N LEU A 67 12.40 -2.79 -16.29
CA LEU A 67 12.62 -4.08 -16.94
C LEU A 67 11.48 -4.46 -17.88
N VAL A 68 10.24 -4.36 -17.43
CA VAL A 68 9.07 -4.70 -18.26
C VAL A 68 8.97 -3.79 -19.49
N PRO A 69 9.02 -2.45 -19.41
CA PRO A 69 8.99 -1.60 -20.59
C PRO A 69 10.15 -1.85 -21.56
N GLU A 70 11.37 -2.08 -21.06
CA GLU A 70 12.51 -2.34 -21.94
C GLU A 70 12.39 -3.70 -22.63
N SER A 71 11.93 -4.73 -21.91
CA SER A 71 11.65 -6.05 -22.50
C SER A 71 10.60 -5.98 -23.61
N MET A 72 9.55 -5.15 -23.41
CA MET A 72 8.52 -4.94 -24.45
C MET A 72 9.08 -4.26 -25.69
N LYS A 73 9.97 -3.26 -25.55
CA LYS A 73 10.67 -2.64 -26.67
C LYS A 73 11.55 -3.64 -27.43
N ILE A 74 12.32 -4.47 -26.70
CA ILE A 74 13.15 -5.52 -27.32
C ILE A 74 12.27 -6.50 -28.09
N ARG A 75 11.12 -6.88 -27.53
CA ARG A 75 10.15 -7.77 -28.16
C ARG A 75 9.59 -7.19 -29.47
N GLN A 76 9.27 -5.88 -29.48
CA GLN A 76 8.71 -5.22 -30.65
C GLN A 76 9.75 -4.96 -31.74
N HIS A 77 10.99 -4.56 -31.39
CA HIS A 77 11.98 -4.10 -32.35
C HIS A 77 13.04 -5.15 -32.73
N ARG A 78 13.18 -6.23 -31.96
CA ARG A 78 14.20 -7.26 -32.21
C ARG A 78 13.57 -8.65 -32.31
N SER A 79 13.31 -9.29 -31.15
CA SER A 79 12.73 -10.64 -31.11
C SER A 79 12.20 -10.99 -29.73
N GLU A 80 11.29 -11.96 -29.70
CA GLU A 80 10.80 -12.57 -28.44
C GLU A 80 11.94 -13.22 -27.65
N GLN A 81 12.82 -13.95 -28.33
CA GLN A 81 13.98 -14.60 -27.70
C GLN A 81 14.95 -13.57 -27.10
N GLY A 82 15.15 -12.41 -27.77
CA GLY A 82 15.96 -11.31 -27.23
C GLY A 82 15.38 -10.76 -25.92
N ALA A 83 14.06 -10.62 -25.83
CA ALA A 83 13.39 -10.18 -24.62
C ALA A 83 13.50 -11.21 -23.49
N GLN A 84 13.38 -12.51 -23.80
CA GLN A 84 13.57 -13.58 -22.82
C GLN A 84 15.02 -13.60 -22.29
N LYS A 85 16.02 -13.51 -23.17
CA LYS A 85 17.44 -13.44 -22.76
C LYS A 85 17.73 -12.25 -21.84
N PHE A 86 17.15 -11.10 -22.16
CA PHE A 86 17.25 -9.90 -21.34
C PHE A 86 16.64 -10.10 -19.93
N LEU A 87 15.42 -10.63 -19.85
CA LEU A 87 14.73 -10.86 -18.58
C LEU A 87 15.38 -11.99 -17.77
N ASN A 88 15.88 -13.05 -18.43
CA ASN A 88 16.60 -14.13 -17.75
C ASN A 88 17.85 -13.62 -17.05
N PHE A 89 18.57 -12.65 -17.63
CA PHE A 89 19.69 -12.02 -16.95
C PHE A 89 19.28 -11.48 -15.57
N PHE A 90 18.12 -10.81 -15.48
CA PHE A 90 17.61 -10.30 -14.22
C PHE A 90 17.05 -11.40 -13.30
N ILE A 91 16.40 -12.44 -13.84
CA ILE A 91 15.99 -13.61 -13.04
C ILE A 91 17.20 -14.22 -12.34
N TYR A 92 18.30 -14.42 -13.06
CA TYR A 92 19.55 -14.95 -12.45
C TYR A 92 20.21 -13.98 -11.50
N THR A 93 20.22 -12.67 -11.81
CA THR A 93 20.73 -11.63 -10.91
C THR A 93 19.95 -11.61 -9.58
N TYR A 94 18.61 -11.67 -9.65
CA TYR A 94 17.77 -11.70 -8.45
C TYR A 94 17.90 -13.01 -7.69
N SER A 95 18.05 -14.13 -8.41
CA SER A 95 18.32 -15.43 -7.78
C SER A 95 19.68 -15.46 -7.06
N LEU A 96 20.70 -14.89 -7.67
CA LEU A 96 22.01 -14.77 -7.03
C LEU A 96 21.95 -13.85 -5.80
N PHE A 97 21.29 -12.70 -5.92
CA PHE A 97 21.11 -11.78 -4.80
C PHE A 97 20.28 -12.44 -3.68
N GLY A 98 19.20 -13.15 -4.03
CA GLY A 98 18.40 -13.94 -3.09
C GLY A 98 19.23 -15.04 -2.41
N LEU A 99 20.10 -15.72 -3.15
CA LEU A 99 21.00 -16.72 -2.59
C LEU A 99 21.99 -16.12 -1.60
N LEU A 100 22.55 -14.94 -1.90
CA LEU A 100 23.44 -14.23 -0.98
C LEU A 100 22.70 -13.79 0.30
N LEU A 101 21.47 -13.30 0.17
CA LEU A 101 20.61 -12.98 1.32
C LEU A 101 20.28 -14.25 2.13
N ALA A 102 19.99 -15.36 1.45
CA ALA A 102 19.76 -16.65 2.10
C ALA A 102 20.99 -17.11 2.87
N LEU A 103 22.16 -17.05 2.25
CA LEU A 103 23.41 -17.44 2.89
C LEU A 103 23.69 -16.59 4.14
N ALA A 104 23.56 -15.27 4.03
CA ALA A 104 23.72 -14.36 5.18
C ALA A 104 22.70 -14.64 6.29
N GLY A 105 21.42 -14.81 5.91
CA GLY A 105 20.34 -15.05 6.86
C GLY A 105 20.37 -16.45 7.50
N PHE A 106 20.85 -17.49 6.82
CA PHE A 106 20.98 -18.84 7.40
C PHE A 106 22.25 -19.00 8.25
N LEU A 107 23.36 -18.37 7.88
CA LEU A 107 24.59 -18.42 8.66
C LEU A 107 24.49 -17.62 9.96
N ALA A 108 23.83 -16.47 9.93
CA ALA A 108 23.72 -15.58 11.08
C ALA A 108 22.32 -14.93 11.16
N PRO A 109 21.25 -15.72 11.42
CA PRO A 109 19.86 -15.21 11.33
C PRO A 109 19.59 -14.05 12.28
N VAL A 110 20.04 -14.13 13.51
CA VAL A 110 19.86 -13.08 14.52
C VAL A 110 20.58 -11.80 14.09
N PHE A 111 21.84 -11.89 13.66
CA PHE A 111 22.59 -10.74 13.17
C PHE A 111 21.92 -10.11 11.94
N PHE A 112 21.47 -10.93 10.98
CA PHE A 112 20.81 -10.45 9.78
C PHE A 112 19.55 -9.63 10.12
N PHE A 113 18.70 -10.13 11.01
CA PHE A 113 17.48 -9.42 11.40
C PHE A 113 17.75 -8.26 12.36
N THR A 114 18.80 -8.26 13.19
CA THR A 114 19.14 -7.08 14.02
C THR A 114 19.52 -5.85 13.21
N LEU A 115 19.99 -6.00 11.96
CA LEU A 115 20.28 -4.87 11.08
C LEU A 115 19.06 -3.99 10.78
N PHE A 116 17.86 -4.53 10.89
CA PHE A 116 16.61 -3.85 10.55
C PHE A 116 15.75 -3.51 11.79
N SER A 117 16.21 -3.80 13.00
CA SER A 117 15.41 -3.65 14.22
C SER A 117 16.17 -3.07 15.41
N ARG A 118 15.41 -2.65 16.40
CA ARG A 118 15.87 -2.34 17.76
C ARG A 118 15.51 -3.44 18.76
N TYR A 119 15.11 -4.62 18.29
CA TYR A 119 14.87 -5.74 19.19
C TYR A 119 16.14 -6.10 19.94
N ASN A 120 15.98 -6.48 21.23
CA ASN A 120 17.05 -7.08 21.96
C ASN A 120 17.45 -8.40 21.31
N VAL A 121 18.76 -8.67 21.25
CA VAL A 121 19.34 -9.91 20.71
C VAL A 121 18.74 -11.13 21.42
N ASP A 122 18.51 -11.06 22.73
CA ASP A 122 17.90 -12.15 23.50
C ASP A 122 16.48 -12.49 23.03
N LEU A 123 15.68 -11.47 22.64
CA LEU A 123 14.34 -11.68 22.09
C LEU A 123 14.39 -12.41 20.75
N LEU A 124 15.32 -12.04 19.87
CA LEU A 124 15.49 -12.71 18.58
C LEU A 124 16.05 -14.12 18.77
N ASN A 125 16.96 -14.32 19.73
CA ASN A 125 17.47 -15.64 20.08
C ASN A 125 16.40 -16.58 20.63
N SER A 126 15.49 -16.10 21.47
CA SER A 126 14.39 -16.91 22.01
C SER A 126 13.37 -17.33 20.92
N HIS A 127 13.37 -16.63 19.78
CA HIS A 127 12.50 -16.92 18.64
C HIS A 127 13.27 -17.23 17.36
N TYR A 128 14.54 -17.68 17.47
CA TYR A 128 15.42 -17.87 16.32
C TYR A 128 14.83 -18.79 15.24
N ASN A 129 14.00 -19.77 15.64
CA ASN A 129 13.34 -20.68 14.72
C ASN A 129 12.43 -19.95 13.69
N LEU A 130 11.82 -18.83 14.07
CA LEU A 130 10.97 -18.03 13.18
C LEU A 130 11.79 -17.31 12.09
N LEU A 131 13.08 -17.06 12.33
CA LEU A 131 13.91 -16.30 11.42
C LEU A 131 14.24 -17.08 10.13
N TYR A 132 14.39 -18.40 10.20
CA TYR A 132 14.70 -19.23 9.03
C TYR A 132 13.60 -19.21 7.94
N PRO A 133 12.32 -19.49 8.25
CA PRO A 133 11.25 -19.29 7.28
C PRO A 133 11.19 -17.85 6.77
N GLY A 134 11.51 -16.86 7.63
CA GLY A 134 11.58 -15.45 7.25
C GLY A 134 12.58 -15.18 6.13
N VAL A 135 13.76 -15.79 6.19
CA VAL A 135 14.77 -15.69 5.12
C VAL A 135 14.22 -16.26 3.80
N LEU A 136 13.57 -17.42 3.85
CA LEU A 136 12.96 -18.03 2.66
C LEU A 136 11.86 -17.14 2.06
N ILE A 137 11.03 -16.53 2.89
CA ILE A 137 9.99 -15.57 2.44
C ILE A 137 10.63 -14.44 1.65
N ILE A 138 11.72 -13.84 2.15
CA ILE A 138 12.45 -12.74 1.47
C ILE A 138 12.90 -13.18 0.07
N VAL A 139 13.54 -14.34 -0.02
CA VAL A 139 14.09 -14.88 -1.27
C VAL A 139 12.99 -15.18 -2.30
N PHE A 140 11.98 -15.93 -1.89
CA PHE A 140 10.91 -16.30 -2.81
C PHE A 140 10.03 -15.11 -3.19
N GLN A 141 9.78 -14.16 -2.28
CA GLN A 141 9.05 -12.93 -2.59
C GLN A 141 9.77 -12.10 -3.65
N LEU A 142 11.10 -11.97 -3.54
CA LEU A 142 11.93 -11.25 -4.50
C LEU A 142 11.76 -11.80 -5.92
N ILE A 143 11.90 -13.11 -6.07
CA ILE A 143 11.81 -13.78 -7.37
C ILE A 143 10.36 -13.77 -7.90
N ASN A 144 9.39 -14.04 -7.04
CA ASN A 144 7.96 -14.06 -7.40
C ASN A 144 7.48 -12.71 -7.92
N ASN A 145 7.98 -11.59 -7.36
CA ASN A 145 7.65 -10.26 -7.81
C ASN A 145 8.11 -10.03 -9.25
N LEU A 146 9.35 -10.40 -9.59
CA LEU A 146 9.87 -10.29 -10.96
C LEU A 146 9.09 -11.20 -11.93
N LEU A 147 8.85 -12.47 -11.58
CA LEU A 147 8.10 -13.40 -12.42
C LEU A 147 6.66 -12.92 -12.66
N SER A 148 6.02 -12.34 -11.64
CA SER A 148 4.68 -11.74 -11.75
C SER A 148 4.68 -10.52 -12.66
N ALA A 149 5.70 -9.65 -12.58
CA ALA A 149 5.87 -8.50 -13.47
C ALA A 149 6.06 -8.96 -14.93
N ILE A 150 6.88 -9.98 -15.15
CA ILE A 150 7.08 -10.60 -16.47
C ILE A 150 5.72 -11.12 -17.01
N LEU A 151 4.99 -11.93 -16.25
CA LEU A 151 3.69 -12.46 -16.67
C LEU A 151 2.67 -11.36 -16.98
N THR A 152 2.68 -10.29 -16.19
CA THR A 152 1.82 -9.11 -16.43
C THR A 152 2.14 -8.48 -17.81
N SER A 153 3.42 -8.42 -18.23
CA SER A 153 3.83 -7.94 -19.55
C SER A 153 3.30 -8.80 -20.71
N TYR A 154 2.97 -10.06 -20.43
CA TYR A 154 2.32 -11.00 -21.34
C TYR A 154 0.80 -11.07 -21.18
N LYS A 155 0.19 -10.10 -20.50
CA LYS A 155 -1.25 -10.01 -20.26
C LYS A 155 -1.83 -11.12 -19.36
N PHE A 156 -1.02 -11.70 -18.47
CA PHE A 156 -1.48 -12.58 -17.39
C PHE A 156 -1.67 -11.75 -16.11
N PHE A 157 -2.68 -10.88 -16.11
CA PHE A 157 -2.90 -9.92 -15.02
C PHE A 157 -3.30 -10.57 -13.69
N THR A 158 -3.86 -11.78 -13.75
CA THR A 158 -4.31 -12.50 -12.56
C THR A 158 -3.20 -13.23 -11.81
N ALA A 159 -2.01 -13.36 -12.39
CA ALA A 159 -0.92 -14.14 -11.81
C ALA A 159 -0.45 -13.63 -10.44
N SER A 160 -0.27 -12.31 -10.30
CA SER A 160 0.14 -11.69 -9.04
C SER A 160 -0.93 -11.79 -7.93
N ILE A 161 -2.21 -11.81 -8.32
CA ILE A 161 -3.33 -11.89 -7.39
C ILE A 161 -3.50 -13.32 -6.86
N ILE A 162 -3.31 -14.32 -7.72
CA ILE A 162 -3.30 -15.73 -7.33
C ILE A 162 -2.20 -15.97 -6.29
N SER A 163 -1.05 -15.32 -6.44
CA SER A 163 0.03 -15.33 -5.45
C SER A 163 -0.44 -14.94 -4.05
N ALA A 164 -1.08 -13.78 -3.94
CA ALA A 164 -1.57 -13.29 -2.65
C ALA A 164 -2.63 -14.22 -2.04
N LEU A 165 -3.50 -14.81 -2.87
CA LEU A 165 -4.51 -15.78 -2.44
C LEU A 165 -3.87 -17.03 -1.87
N ILE A 166 -2.90 -17.63 -2.57
CA ILE A 166 -2.20 -18.84 -2.15
C ILE A 166 -1.54 -18.62 -0.80
N ASN A 167 -0.77 -17.52 -0.64
CA ASN A 167 -0.10 -17.21 0.61
C ASN A 167 -1.08 -17.09 1.79
N SER A 168 -2.20 -16.40 1.59
CA SER A 168 -3.21 -16.24 2.65
C SER A 168 -3.93 -17.55 2.99
N ILE A 169 -4.27 -18.36 1.99
CA ILE A 169 -4.95 -19.65 2.20
C ILE A 169 -4.04 -20.61 2.95
N PHE A 170 -2.76 -20.74 2.55
CA PHE A 170 -1.82 -21.61 3.25
C PHE A 170 -1.51 -21.12 4.66
N SER A 171 -1.41 -19.81 4.87
CA SER A 171 -1.28 -19.21 6.19
C SER A 171 -2.45 -19.60 7.10
N ILE A 172 -3.68 -19.44 6.62
CA ILE A 172 -4.90 -19.81 7.37
C ILE A 172 -4.91 -21.31 7.68
N LEU A 173 -4.70 -22.13 6.67
CA LEU A 173 -4.76 -23.58 6.79
C LEU A 173 -3.74 -24.11 7.81
N PHE A 174 -2.50 -23.60 7.75
CA PHE A 174 -1.45 -23.99 8.69
C PHE A 174 -1.69 -23.44 10.09
N THR A 175 -2.29 -22.27 10.21
CA THR A 175 -2.71 -21.75 11.51
C THR A 175 -3.74 -22.67 12.14
N PHE A 176 -4.79 -23.07 11.41
CA PHE A 176 -5.82 -23.97 11.95
C PHE A 176 -5.26 -25.34 12.35
N VAL A 177 -4.38 -25.91 11.55
CA VAL A 177 -3.88 -27.28 11.78
C VAL A 177 -2.80 -27.32 12.86
N PHE A 178 -1.97 -26.28 12.94
CA PHE A 178 -0.73 -26.35 13.73
C PHE A 178 -0.65 -25.33 14.88
N HIS A 179 -1.69 -24.52 15.14
CA HIS A 179 -1.64 -23.48 16.18
C HIS A 179 -1.31 -24.05 17.58
N GLU A 180 -1.80 -25.24 17.94
CA GLU A 180 -1.51 -25.87 19.23
C GLU A 180 -0.09 -26.42 19.33
N ARG A 181 0.43 -26.99 18.22
CA ARG A 181 1.73 -27.70 18.25
C ARG A 181 2.92 -26.79 17.92
N LEU A 182 2.75 -25.92 16.96
CA LEU A 182 3.83 -25.07 16.44
C LEU A 182 3.62 -23.58 16.78
N GLY A 183 2.48 -23.20 17.34
CA GLY A 183 2.19 -21.80 17.60
C GLY A 183 2.27 -20.96 16.32
N ILE A 184 2.79 -19.74 16.43
CA ILE A 184 2.96 -18.79 15.32
C ILE A 184 3.91 -19.31 14.23
N MET A 185 4.81 -20.22 14.55
CA MET A 185 5.69 -20.88 13.59
C MET A 185 4.88 -21.62 12.50
N GLY A 186 3.77 -22.27 12.87
CA GLY A 186 2.87 -22.92 11.92
C GLY A 186 2.36 -21.94 10.86
N THR A 187 1.89 -20.77 11.29
CA THR A 187 1.44 -19.70 10.39
C THR A 187 2.54 -19.26 9.43
N LEU A 188 3.74 -19.04 9.95
CA LEU A 188 4.89 -18.57 9.15
C LEU A 188 5.34 -19.62 8.14
N LEU A 189 5.32 -20.91 8.50
CA LEU A 189 5.56 -22.04 7.58
C LEU A 189 4.50 -22.10 6.47
N GLY A 190 3.22 -21.85 6.80
CA GLY A 190 2.15 -21.75 5.81
C GLY A 190 2.41 -20.65 4.79
N VAL A 191 2.81 -19.45 5.24
CA VAL A 191 3.20 -18.35 4.36
C VAL A 191 4.39 -18.74 3.48
N THR A 192 5.43 -19.35 4.06
CA THR A 192 6.63 -19.79 3.33
C THR A 192 6.29 -20.78 2.23
N LEU A 193 5.51 -21.81 2.55
CA LEU A 193 5.03 -22.79 1.57
C LEU A 193 4.17 -22.14 0.49
N GLY A 194 3.35 -21.17 0.86
CA GLY A 194 2.58 -20.36 -0.10
C GLY A 194 3.49 -19.66 -1.11
N TYR A 195 4.60 -19.06 -0.68
CA TYR A 195 5.58 -18.42 -1.58
C TYR A 195 6.30 -19.42 -2.49
N ILE A 196 6.67 -20.59 -1.96
CA ILE A 196 7.31 -21.68 -2.74
C ILE A 196 6.36 -22.20 -3.81
N LEU A 197 5.11 -22.49 -3.44
CA LEU A 197 4.09 -22.95 -4.40
C LEU A 197 3.80 -21.90 -5.45
N ASN A 198 3.72 -20.64 -5.05
CA ASN A 198 3.55 -19.55 -5.98
C ASN A 198 4.70 -19.46 -6.99
N PHE A 199 5.94 -19.56 -6.54
CA PHE A 199 7.11 -19.65 -7.42
C PHE A 199 6.95 -20.77 -8.46
N SER A 200 6.57 -21.97 -8.00
CA SER A 200 6.38 -23.12 -8.87
C SER A 200 5.29 -22.87 -9.93
N ILE A 201 4.18 -22.25 -9.52
CA ILE A 201 3.06 -21.91 -10.43
C ILE A 201 3.50 -20.85 -11.46
N LEU A 202 4.24 -19.81 -11.06
CA LEU A 202 4.71 -18.77 -11.95
C LEU A 202 5.70 -19.32 -12.97
N VAL A 203 6.67 -20.14 -12.55
CA VAL A 203 7.62 -20.83 -13.44
C VAL A 203 6.90 -21.77 -14.41
N TYR A 204 5.97 -22.58 -13.88
CA TYR A 204 5.16 -23.47 -14.73
C TYR A 204 4.36 -22.68 -15.77
N THR A 205 3.76 -21.56 -15.39
CA THR A 205 2.97 -20.70 -16.29
C THR A 205 3.84 -20.12 -17.40
N LEU A 206 5.02 -19.61 -17.08
CA LEU A 206 5.98 -19.13 -18.09
C LEU A 206 6.41 -20.24 -19.04
N LYS A 207 6.79 -21.40 -18.52
CA LYS A 207 7.23 -22.55 -19.33
C LYS A 207 6.11 -23.08 -20.22
N ARG A 208 4.91 -23.23 -19.70
CA ARG A 208 3.78 -23.85 -20.40
C ARG A 208 3.15 -22.93 -21.45
N TYR A 209 2.92 -21.67 -21.10
CA TYR A 209 2.14 -20.75 -21.96
C TYR A 209 3.02 -19.82 -22.82
N GLN A 210 4.24 -19.49 -22.36
CA GLN A 210 5.17 -18.64 -23.10
C GLN A 210 6.33 -19.42 -23.72
N LYS A 211 6.37 -20.76 -23.53
CA LYS A 211 7.48 -21.60 -23.99
C LYS A 211 8.84 -21.03 -23.57
N TRP A 212 8.90 -20.54 -22.32
CA TRP A 212 10.04 -19.82 -21.80
C TRP A 212 11.29 -20.69 -21.72
N ASP A 213 12.36 -20.23 -22.34
CA ASP A 213 13.68 -20.85 -22.24
C ASP A 213 14.51 -20.15 -21.17
N PHE A 214 14.54 -20.73 -19.97
CA PHE A 214 15.29 -20.20 -18.85
C PHE A 214 16.82 -20.27 -19.06
N LEU A 215 17.34 -21.14 -19.93
CA LEU A 215 18.77 -21.32 -20.14
C LEU A 215 19.35 -20.24 -21.07
N ALA A 216 18.52 -19.60 -21.87
CA ALA A 216 18.93 -18.55 -22.79
C ALA A 216 19.20 -17.26 -22.04
N VAL A 217 20.47 -16.93 -21.77
CA VAL A 217 20.88 -15.71 -21.06
C VAL A 217 21.80 -14.87 -21.95
N GLN A 218 21.66 -13.56 -21.87
CA GLN A 218 22.57 -12.63 -22.52
C GLN A 218 23.00 -11.58 -21.53
N PHE A 219 24.31 -11.38 -21.37
CA PHE A 219 24.86 -10.36 -20.48
C PHE A 219 24.45 -8.95 -20.94
N LEU A 220 23.90 -8.16 -20.03
CA LEU A 220 23.41 -6.82 -20.33
C LEU A 220 24.57 -5.82 -20.37
N ARG A 221 24.90 -5.31 -21.58
CA ARG A 221 25.91 -4.27 -21.80
C ARG A 221 25.34 -2.86 -22.00
N ASP A 222 24.01 -2.69 -22.05
CA ASP A 222 23.37 -1.40 -22.30
C ASP A 222 23.46 -0.48 -21.08
N LYS A 223 24.36 0.51 -21.17
CA LYS A 223 24.58 1.53 -20.12
C LYS A 223 23.31 2.34 -19.81
N ARG A 224 22.40 2.49 -20.78
CA ARG A 224 21.14 3.23 -20.60
C ARG A 224 20.23 2.54 -19.60
N VAL A 225 20.11 1.22 -19.66
CA VAL A 225 19.29 0.43 -18.73
C VAL A 225 19.84 0.58 -17.30
N TRP A 226 21.15 0.44 -17.12
CA TRP A 226 21.79 0.62 -15.82
C TRP A 226 21.62 2.03 -15.27
N LYS A 227 21.72 3.06 -16.11
CA LYS A 227 21.45 4.46 -15.72
C LYS A 227 20.01 4.62 -15.24
N ASN A 228 19.03 4.04 -15.96
CA ASN A 228 17.62 4.11 -15.58
C ASN A 228 17.34 3.39 -14.24
N ILE A 229 17.95 2.22 -14.03
CA ILE A 229 17.90 1.51 -12.75
C ILE A 229 18.47 2.38 -11.62
N GLY A 230 19.64 2.98 -11.81
CA GLY A 230 20.27 3.86 -10.82
C GLY A 230 19.40 5.07 -10.47
N LEU A 231 18.85 5.76 -11.48
CA LEU A 231 17.94 6.89 -11.26
C LEU A 231 16.68 6.47 -10.50
N MET A 232 16.14 5.29 -10.80
CA MET A 232 14.98 4.75 -10.10
C MET A 232 15.28 4.46 -8.63
N GLN A 233 16.47 3.90 -8.34
CA GLN A 233 16.89 3.65 -6.96
C GLN A 233 17.07 4.95 -6.16
N VAL A 234 17.65 5.98 -6.75
CA VAL A 234 17.76 7.31 -6.12
C VAL A 234 16.37 7.86 -5.76
N ASN A 235 15.39 7.68 -6.64
CA ASN A 235 14.01 8.12 -6.39
C ASN A 235 13.36 7.33 -5.23
N MET A 236 13.58 6.02 -5.16
CA MET A 236 12.97 5.16 -4.14
C MET A 236 13.68 5.21 -2.78
N PHE A 237 14.94 5.65 -2.74
CA PHE A 237 15.76 5.63 -1.53
C PHE A 237 15.14 6.36 -0.33
N PRO A 238 14.59 7.59 -0.44
CA PRO A 238 13.97 8.27 0.70
C PRO A 238 12.74 7.53 1.24
N VAL A 239 11.95 6.91 0.35
CA VAL A 239 10.79 6.11 0.74
C VAL A 239 11.24 4.83 1.46
N TRP A 240 12.27 4.18 0.94
CA TRP A 240 12.89 3.02 1.57
C TRP A 240 13.43 3.37 2.96
N LEU A 241 14.18 4.46 3.07
CA LEU A 241 14.77 4.91 4.33
C LEU A 241 13.70 5.25 5.38
N ARG A 242 12.60 5.87 4.94
CA ARG A 242 11.44 6.11 5.81
C ARG A 242 10.84 4.82 6.34
N ASN A 243 10.64 3.82 5.48
CA ASN A 243 10.09 2.52 5.88
C ASN A 243 11.06 1.76 6.78
N TYR A 244 12.37 1.85 6.52
CA TYR A 244 13.40 1.30 7.39
C TYR A 244 13.33 1.91 8.79
N PHE A 245 13.30 3.25 8.92
CA PHE A 245 13.19 3.90 10.22
C PHE A 245 11.87 3.59 10.93
N ALA A 246 10.77 3.45 10.17
CA ALA A 246 9.50 3.02 10.75
C ALA A 246 9.63 1.65 11.44
N ILE A 247 10.16 0.65 10.75
CA ILE A 247 10.38 -0.70 11.29
C ILE A 247 11.36 -0.64 12.48
N TYR A 248 12.50 0.04 12.28
CA TYR A 248 13.56 0.14 13.27
C TYR A 248 13.08 0.75 14.59
N PHE A 249 12.30 1.84 14.55
CA PHE A 249 11.77 2.44 15.76
C PHE A 249 10.64 1.64 16.39
N LEU A 250 9.70 1.13 15.58
CA LEU A 250 8.55 0.35 16.09
C LEU A 250 9.01 -0.88 16.87
N THR A 251 10.05 -1.57 16.42
CA THR A 251 10.61 -2.74 17.11
C THR A 251 11.26 -2.41 18.46
N GLY A 252 11.55 -1.15 18.75
CA GLY A 252 12.08 -0.69 20.04
C GLY A 252 11.02 -0.15 21.01
N MET A 253 9.71 -0.16 20.66
CA MET A 253 8.66 0.47 21.44
C MET A 253 7.93 -0.47 22.42
N GLY A 254 8.30 -1.74 22.47
CA GLY A 254 7.72 -2.72 23.39
C GLY A 254 6.93 -3.83 22.68
N THR A 255 6.54 -4.82 23.47
CA THR A 255 5.86 -6.03 22.99
C THR A 255 4.42 -5.71 22.59
N GLY A 256 3.99 -6.27 21.44
CA GLY A 256 2.65 -6.09 20.88
C GLY A 256 2.48 -4.82 20.03
N VAL A 257 3.47 -3.90 20.01
CA VAL A 257 3.38 -2.64 19.26
C VAL A 257 3.46 -2.87 17.75
N VAL A 258 4.37 -3.70 17.27
CA VAL A 258 4.50 -4.01 15.83
C VAL A 258 3.23 -4.68 15.32
N THR A 259 2.69 -5.62 16.07
CA THR A 259 1.42 -6.28 15.75
C THR A 259 0.28 -5.26 15.71
N SER A 260 0.09 -4.50 16.77
CA SER A 260 -0.97 -3.48 16.88
C SER A 260 -0.92 -2.45 15.76
N PHE A 261 0.29 -2.00 15.39
CA PHE A 261 0.50 -1.08 14.28
C PHE A 261 0.07 -1.70 12.93
N ASN A 262 0.49 -2.94 12.65
CA ASN A 262 0.13 -3.63 11.40
C ASN A 262 -1.38 -3.92 11.31
N LEU A 263 -2.03 -4.31 12.41
CA LEU A 263 -3.48 -4.52 12.46
C LEU A 263 -4.25 -3.23 12.17
N ALA A 264 -3.87 -2.16 12.84
CA ALA A 264 -4.47 -0.84 12.65
C ALA A 264 -4.29 -0.35 11.20
N GLN A 265 -3.09 -0.48 10.65
CA GLN A 265 -2.79 -0.10 9.27
C GLN A 265 -3.62 -0.91 8.27
N THR A 266 -3.69 -2.23 8.43
CA THR A 266 -4.46 -3.12 7.54
C THR A 266 -5.92 -2.73 7.47
N LEU A 267 -6.54 -2.42 8.61
CA LEU A 267 -7.94 -2.00 8.68
C LEU A 267 -8.14 -0.58 8.09
N ALA A 268 -7.24 0.35 8.41
CA ALA A 268 -7.32 1.74 7.94
C ALA A 268 -7.11 1.89 6.44
N LEU A 269 -6.40 0.97 5.78
CA LEU A 269 -6.16 0.98 4.33
C LEU A 269 -7.37 0.54 3.50
N ILE A 270 -8.42 -0.04 4.10
CA ILE A 270 -9.60 -0.54 3.36
C ILE A 270 -10.22 0.56 2.48
N PRO A 271 -10.56 1.76 2.97
CA PRO A 271 -11.14 2.80 2.12
C PRO A 271 -10.17 3.29 1.02
N GLU A 272 -8.87 3.35 1.29
CA GLU A 272 -7.86 3.72 0.29
C GLU A 272 -7.88 2.76 -0.89
N VAL A 273 -7.88 1.45 -0.64
CA VAL A 273 -7.85 0.42 -1.68
C VAL A 273 -9.16 0.38 -2.49
N PHE A 274 -10.30 0.48 -1.83
CA PHE A 274 -11.61 0.31 -2.48
C PHE A 274 -12.12 1.57 -3.17
N ILE A 275 -11.78 2.75 -2.68
CA ILE A 275 -12.29 4.03 -3.18
C ILE A 275 -11.20 4.80 -3.92
N LEU A 276 -10.15 5.21 -3.21
CA LEU A 276 -9.14 6.12 -3.74
C LEU A 276 -8.44 5.53 -4.97
N THR A 277 -7.93 4.31 -4.85
CA THR A 277 -7.18 3.65 -5.94
C THR A 277 -8.03 3.47 -7.20
N GLN A 278 -9.31 3.13 -7.05
CA GLN A 278 -10.21 2.92 -8.19
C GLN A 278 -10.54 4.24 -8.90
N VAL A 279 -10.92 5.27 -8.13
CA VAL A 279 -11.25 6.59 -8.69
C VAL A 279 -10.03 7.19 -9.40
N VAL A 280 -8.86 7.14 -8.78
CA VAL A 280 -7.63 7.73 -9.35
C VAL A 280 -7.14 6.97 -10.57
N SER A 281 -7.35 5.65 -10.65
CA SER A 281 -6.99 4.86 -11.84
C SER A 281 -7.78 5.30 -13.09
N VAL A 282 -9.09 5.49 -12.94
CA VAL A 282 -9.97 5.96 -14.04
C VAL A 282 -9.66 7.41 -14.39
N THR A 283 -9.47 8.25 -13.37
CA THR A 283 -9.15 9.69 -13.55
C THR A 283 -7.83 9.89 -14.28
N GLY A 284 -6.82 9.07 -14.03
CA GLY A 284 -5.53 9.15 -14.68
C GLY A 284 -5.62 8.99 -16.20
N ILE A 285 -6.51 8.13 -16.71
CA ILE A 285 -6.77 7.99 -18.14
C ILE A 285 -7.31 9.30 -18.70
N LYS A 286 -8.29 9.90 -18.02
CA LYS A 286 -8.94 11.13 -18.47
C LYS A 286 -8.02 12.34 -18.41
N PHE A 287 -7.13 12.42 -17.41
CA PHE A 287 -6.06 13.42 -17.39
C PHE A 287 -5.13 13.30 -18.58
N SER A 288 -4.74 12.07 -18.97
CA SER A 288 -3.87 11.84 -20.13
C SER A 288 -4.55 12.25 -21.44
N GLU A 289 -5.84 11.99 -21.61
CA GLU A 289 -6.62 12.43 -22.77
C GLU A 289 -6.71 13.97 -22.86
N LEU A 290 -6.98 14.65 -21.74
CA LEU A 290 -7.08 16.11 -21.68
C LEU A 290 -5.72 16.79 -21.88
N ALA A 291 -4.67 16.23 -21.29
CA ALA A 291 -3.30 16.70 -21.45
C ALA A 291 -2.84 16.58 -22.92
N ALA A 292 -3.16 15.47 -23.59
CA ALA A 292 -2.86 15.29 -25.02
C ALA A 292 -3.59 16.30 -25.92
N LYS A 293 -4.80 16.76 -25.51
CA LYS A 293 -5.57 17.79 -26.20
C LYS A 293 -5.16 19.23 -25.84
N GLY A 294 -4.29 19.42 -24.86
CA GLY A 294 -3.93 20.75 -24.32
C GLY A 294 -5.08 21.50 -23.61
N ASP A 295 -6.16 20.78 -23.23
CA ASP A 295 -7.34 21.39 -22.63
C ASP A 295 -7.15 21.60 -21.10
N ILE A 296 -6.43 22.66 -20.73
CA ILE A 296 -6.13 23.00 -19.34
C ILE A 296 -7.39 23.36 -18.55
N GLN A 297 -8.39 23.98 -19.20
CA GLN A 297 -9.62 24.37 -18.50
C GLN A 297 -10.41 23.14 -18.03
N LYS A 298 -10.62 22.16 -18.91
CA LYS A 298 -11.28 20.90 -18.52
C LYS A 298 -10.44 20.08 -17.55
N THR A 299 -9.10 20.12 -17.68
CA THR A 299 -8.20 19.48 -16.70
C THR A 299 -8.37 20.09 -15.32
N ASN A 300 -8.40 21.43 -15.21
CA ASN A 300 -8.61 22.14 -13.97
C ASN A 300 -9.97 21.79 -13.33
N GLN A 301 -11.05 21.82 -14.13
CA GLN A 301 -12.39 21.48 -13.64
C GLN A 301 -12.47 20.02 -13.18
N LEU A 302 -11.89 19.07 -13.93
CA LEU A 302 -11.81 17.68 -13.55
C LEU A 302 -11.04 17.49 -12.24
N LEU A 303 -9.88 18.15 -12.09
CA LEU A 303 -9.05 18.08 -10.88
C LEU A 303 -9.82 18.56 -9.65
N ILE A 304 -10.45 19.75 -9.73
CA ILE A 304 -11.24 20.32 -8.63
C ILE A 304 -12.40 19.38 -8.26
N ASN A 305 -13.13 18.92 -9.25
CA ASN A 305 -14.31 18.06 -9.01
C ASN A 305 -13.92 16.74 -8.36
N ILE A 306 -12.85 16.09 -8.81
CA ILE A 306 -12.38 14.81 -8.25
C ILE A 306 -11.81 15.01 -6.85
N LEU A 307 -11.00 16.05 -6.62
CA LEU A 307 -10.53 16.41 -5.29
C LEU A 307 -11.69 16.58 -4.33
N ASN A 308 -12.64 17.43 -4.68
CA ASN A 308 -13.80 17.73 -3.83
C ASN A 308 -14.65 16.47 -3.57
N SER A 309 -14.87 15.63 -4.58
CA SER A 309 -15.62 14.39 -4.42
C SER A 309 -14.92 13.37 -3.52
N LEU A 310 -13.60 13.22 -3.67
CA LEU A 310 -12.80 12.32 -2.84
C LEU A 310 -12.72 12.80 -1.39
N PHE A 311 -12.53 14.11 -1.17
CA PHE A 311 -12.56 14.69 0.18
C PHE A 311 -13.94 14.54 0.82
N LEU A 312 -15.02 14.81 0.07
CA LEU A 312 -16.39 14.68 0.54
C LEU A 312 -16.72 13.24 0.98
N LEU A 313 -16.10 12.25 0.37
CA LEU A 313 -16.31 10.84 0.69
C LEU A 313 -15.36 10.34 1.78
N LEU A 314 -14.06 10.63 1.65
CA LEU A 314 -13.03 10.06 2.53
C LEU A 314 -12.89 10.80 3.87
N VAL A 315 -13.19 12.11 3.93
CA VAL A 315 -13.10 12.86 5.20
C VAL A 315 -14.12 12.38 6.22
N PRO A 316 -15.44 12.29 5.92
CA PRO A 316 -16.40 11.81 6.91
C PRO A 316 -16.16 10.34 7.28
N MET A 317 -15.70 9.50 6.36
CA MET A 317 -15.28 8.13 6.69
C MET A 317 -14.11 8.12 7.67
N ALA A 318 -13.07 8.94 7.41
CA ALA A 318 -11.93 9.07 8.29
C ALA A 318 -12.33 9.58 9.67
N LEU A 319 -13.28 10.52 9.76
CA LEU A 319 -13.81 11.03 11.02
C LEU A 319 -14.54 9.95 11.82
N VAL A 320 -15.44 9.17 11.18
CA VAL A 320 -16.11 8.04 11.85
C VAL A 320 -15.09 7.05 12.37
N MET A 321 -14.11 6.66 11.53
CA MET A 321 -13.04 5.73 11.92
C MET A 321 -12.19 6.28 13.07
N ALA A 322 -11.86 7.56 13.06
CA ALA A 322 -11.07 8.20 14.12
C ALA A 322 -11.86 8.32 15.42
N ILE A 323 -13.11 8.83 15.37
CA ILE A 323 -13.94 9.03 16.55
C ILE A 323 -14.26 7.72 17.24
N ALA A 324 -14.61 6.69 16.45
CA ALA A 324 -14.98 5.36 16.95
C ALA A 324 -13.80 4.36 16.91
N SER A 325 -12.55 4.85 16.94
CA SER A 325 -11.37 4.00 16.79
C SER A 325 -11.31 2.87 17.81
N HIS A 326 -11.64 3.15 19.06
CA HIS A 326 -11.65 2.15 20.13
C HIS A 326 -12.76 1.11 19.91
N GLU A 327 -13.97 1.56 19.62
CA GLU A 327 -15.14 0.72 19.40
C GLU A 327 -14.98 -0.17 18.16
N ILE A 328 -14.41 0.36 17.07
CA ILE A 328 -14.16 -0.40 15.85
C ILE A 328 -13.11 -1.48 16.11
N ILE A 329 -11.99 -1.15 16.74
CA ILE A 329 -10.95 -2.11 17.07
C ILE A 329 -11.46 -3.17 18.04
N GLN A 330 -12.22 -2.77 19.03
CA GLN A 330 -12.89 -3.68 19.95
C GLN A 330 -13.81 -4.65 19.22
N LEU A 331 -14.71 -4.15 18.39
CA LEU A 331 -15.64 -4.97 17.61
C LEU A 331 -14.94 -5.98 16.71
N VAL A 332 -13.85 -5.55 16.07
CA VAL A 332 -13.14 -6.36 15.06
C VAL A 332 -12.20 -7.39 15.69
N PHE A 333 -11.45 -7.00 16.72
CA PHE A 333 -10.34 -7.80 17.23
C PHE A 333 -10.52 -8.32 18.66
N GLU A 334 -11.46 -7.81 19.49
CA GLU A 334 -11.66 -8.27 20.88
C GLU A 334 -12.25 -9.70 20.89
N ARG A 335 -11.42 -10.67 20.52
CA ARG A 335 -11.79 -12.10 20.46
C ARG A 335 -10.56 -12.96 20.75
N GLY A 336 -10.77 -14.11 21.39
CA GLY A 336 -9.70 -15.06 21.67
C GLY A 336 -8.58 -14.48 22.50
N SER A 337 -7.35 -14.56 21.99
CA SER A 337 -6.14 -14.15 22.72
C SER A 337 -5.82 -12.65 22.65
N PHE A 338 -6.63 -11.84 21.96
CA PHE A 338 -6.36 -10.40 21.83
C PHE A 338 -6.79 -9.62 23.06
N GLN A 339 -5.83 -9.18 23.88
CA GLN A 339 -6.06 -8.58 25.20
C GLN A 339 -6.42 -7.09 25.14
N LYS A 340 -7.04 -6.57 26.22
CA LYS A 340 -7.47 -5.16 26.35
C LYS A 340 -6.34 -4.14 26.12
N ASN A 341 -5.13 -4.40 26.63
CA ASN A 341 -3.99 -3.49 26.40
C ASN A 341 -3.64 -3.36 24.92
N SER A 342 -3.70 -4.45 24.15
CA SER A 342 -3.45 -4.44 22.71
C SER A 342 -4.55 -3.68 21.96
N ILE A 343 -5.80 -3.72 22.44
CA ILE A 343 -6.91 -2.92 21.88
C ILE A 343 -6.57 -1.44 21.97
N THR A 344 -6.09 -0.95 23.10
CA THR A 344 -5.77 0.47 23.31
C THR A 344 -4.67 0.94 22.36
N VAL A 345 -3.57 0.19 22.22
CA VAL A 345 -2.46 0.53 21.32
C VAL A 345 -2.92 0.47 19.86
N THR A 346 -3.69 -0.56 19.50
CA THR A 346 -4.22 -0.71 18.13
C THR A 346 -5.19 0.41 17.79
N ALA A 347 -6.10 0.78 18.71
CA ALA A 347 -7.04 1.88 18.52
C ALA A 347 -6.33 3.23 18.39
N PHE A 348 -5.26 3.45 19.18
CA PHE A 348 -4.41 4.62 19.03
C PHE A 348 -3.78 4.70 17.63
N CYS A 349 -3.18 3.63 17.14
CA CYS A 349 -2.63 3.57 15.79
C CYS A 349 -3.73 3.78 14.73
N PHE A 350 -4.88 3.14 14.90
CA PHE A 350 -6.00 3.22 13.97
C PHE A 350 -6.58 4.64 13.89
N PHE A 351 -6.67 5.35 15.01
CA PHE A 351 -7.05 6.76 15.05
C PHE A 351 -6.16 7.61 14.14
N TYR A 352 -4.86 7.50 14.27
CA TYR A 352 -3.93 8.29 13.46
C TYR A 352 -3.90 7.87 11.99
N PHE A 353 -3.97 6.57 11.69
CA PHE A 353 -4.09 6.10 10.31
C PHE A 353 -5.37 6.58 9.64
N SER A 354 -6.47 6.64 10.40
CA SER A 354 -7.74 7.18 9.90
C SER A 354 -7.61 8.66 9.54
N LEU A 355 -6.94 9.45 10.38
CA LEU A 355 -6.66 10.85 10.09
C LEU A 355 -5.74 11.03 8.87
N LEU A 356 -4.83 10.09 8.59
CA LEU A 356 -3.96 10.14 7.42
C LEU A 356 -4.67 9.78 6.10
N LEU A 357 -5.83 9.14 6.15
CA LEU A 357 -6.54 8.66 4.96
C LEU A 357 -6.85 9.77 3.93
N PRO A 358 -7.43 10.94 4.28
CA PRO A 358 -7.70 12.00 3.32
C PRO A 358 -6.44 12.59 2.68
N SER A 359 -5.32 12.63 3.38
CA SER A 359 -4.07 13.19 2.88
C SER A 359 -3.45 12.38 1.74
N LYS A 360 -3.77 11.08 1.63
CA LYS A 360 -3.37 10.21 0.54
C LYS A 360 -3.92 10.62 -0.82
N ILE A 361 -5.01 11.38 -0.84
CA ILE A 361 -5.61 11.92 -2.07
C ILE A 361 -4.59 12.76 -2.84
N PHE A 362 -3.81 13.60 -2.14
CA PHE A 362 -2.80 14.45 -2.77
C PHE A 362 -1.75 13.62 -3.49
N ASP A 363 -1.10 12.72 -2.78
CA ASP A 363 -0.01 11.91 -3.32
C ASP A 363 -0.48 11.10 -4.55
N THR A 364 -1.63 10.45 -4.44
CA THR A 364 -2.14 9.55 -5.47
C THR A 364 -2.64 10.31 -6.71
N LEU A 365 -3.41 11.38 -6.52
CA LEU A 365 -4.04 12.11 -7.62
C LEU A 365 -3.05 13.00 -8.38
N PHE A 366 -2.19 13.74 -7.64
CA PHE A 366 -1.21 14.62 -8.26
C PHE A 366 -0.10 13.84 -8.97
N SER A 367 0.31 12.67 -8.47
CA SER A 367 1.23 11.78 -9.19
C SER A 367 0.67 11.38 -10.56
N ARG A 368 -0.63 11.11 -10.66
CA ARG A 368 -1.29 10.82 -11.95
C ARG A 368 -1.35 12.05 -12.85
N LEU A 369 -1.67 13.21 -12.31
CA LEU A 369 -1.67 14.47 -13.05
C LEU A 369 -0.29 14.72 -13.66
N PHE A 370 0.79 14.65 -12.87
CA PHE A 370 2.16 14.88 -13.35
C PHE A 370 2.61 13.88 -14.40
N THR A 371 2.24 12.61 -14.23
CA THR A 371 2.49 11.57 -15.23
C THR A 371 1.79 11.89 -16.54
N SER A 372 0.54 12.38 -16.49
CA SER A 372 -0.25 12.74 -17.68
C SER A 372 0.35 13.93 -18.44
N PHE A 373 0.95 14.88 -17.72
CA PHE A 373 1.67 16.03 -18.32
C PHE A 373 3.16 15.75 -18.59
N GLN A 374 3.62 14.51 -18.46
CA GLN A 374 5.01 14.08 -18.69
C GLN A 374 6.05 14.83 -17.84
N LEU A 375 5.65 15.32 -16.66
CA LEU A 375 6.50 16.09 -15.74
C LEU A 375 7.37 15.18 -14.85
N TYR A 376 7.88 14.07 -15.40
CA TYR A 376 8.57 13.03 -14.63
C TYR A 376 9.79 13.56 -13.85
N GLY A 377 10.66 14.35 -14.52
CA GLY A 377 11.93 14.79 -13.89
C GLY A 377 11.71 15.69 -12.68
N ILE A 378 10.86 16.72 -12.82
CA ILE A 378 10.62 17.66 -11.73
C ILE A 378 9.76 17.05 -10.62
N SER A 379 8.77 16.24 -10.97
CA SER A 379 7.95 15.54 -9.98
C SER A 379 8.78 14.54 -9.15
N THR A 380 9.71 13.83 -9.78
CA THR A 380 10.65 12.95 -9.09
C THR A 380 11.55 13.72 -8.13
N LEU A 381 12.17 14.82 -8.58
CA LEU A 381 13.05 15.64 -7.74
C LEU A 381 12.31 16.16 -6.50
N VAL A 382 11.13 16.72 -6.70
CA VAL A 382 10.32 17.27 -5.60
C VAL A 382 9.81 16.18 -4.67
N ALA A 383 9.43 15.02 -5.20
CA ALA A 383 9.05 13.87 -4.39
C ALA A 383 10.22 13.37 -3.52
N VAL A 384 11.44 13.28 -4.07
CA VAL A 384 12.65 12.92 -3.32
C VAL A 384 12.87 13.91 -2.17
N ILE A 385 12.81 15.20 -2.42
CA ILE A 385 12.97 16.24 -1.39
C ILE A 385 11.88 16.09 -0.31
N ALA A 386 10.60 16.00 -0.72
CA ALA A 386 9.49 15.90 0.21
C ALA A 386 9.61 14.64 1.10
N HIS A 387 9.89 13.49 0.50
CA HIS A 387 10.06 12.24 1.27
C HIS A 387 11.31 12.24 2.14
N SER A 388 12.39 12.91 1.73
CA SER A 388 13.57 13.11 2.58
C SER A 388 13.26 13.96 3.80
N CYS A 389 12.51 15.06 3.63
CA CYS A 389 12.04 15.89 4.74
C CYS A 389 11.15 15.09 5.71
N ILE A 390 10.21 14.29 5.18
CA ILE A 390 9.36 13.40 6.01
C ILE A 390 10.21 12.40 6.77
N THR A 391 11.20 11.80 6.13
CA THR A 391 12.12 10.84 6.75
C THR A 391 12.93 11.47 7.88
N GLY A 392 13.44 12.70 7.66
CA GLY A 392 14.13 13.47 8.69
C GLY A 392 13.24 13.80 9.89
N LEU A 393 12.01 14.26 9.63
CA LEU A 393 11.02 14.50 10.69
C LEU A 393 10.66 13.22 11.44
N LEU A 394 10.46 12.11 10.73
CA LEU A 394 10.16 10.81 11.33
C LEU A 394 11.29 10.39 12.27
N TYR A 395 12.55 10.47 11.81
CA TYR A 395 13.70 10.14 12.63
C TYR A 395 13.76 10.99 13.91
N LEU A 396 13.62 12.32 13.78
CA LEU A 396 13.68 13.25 14.90
C LEU A 396 12.52 13.07 15.87
N LEU A 397 11.28 13.15 15.38
CA LEU A 397 10.10 13.12 16.24
C LEU A 397 9.89 11.75 16.90
N THR A 398 10.16 10.66 16.19
CA THR A 398 10.01 9.31 16.76
C THR A 398 11.03 9.05 17.87
N ARG A 399 12.23 9.62 17.77
CA ARG A 399 13.26 9.50 18.81
C ARG A 399 12.82 10.13 20.13
N TYR A 400 12.09 11.25 20.09
CA TYR A 400 11.68 11.99 21.29
C TYR A 400 10.28 11.62 21.77
N PHE A 401 9.35 11.35 20.86
CA PHE A 401 7.93 11.14 21.15
C PHE A 401 7.44 9.72 20.83
N GLN A 402 8.34 8.78 20.54
CA GLN A 402 8.02 7.39 20.25
C GLN A 402 6.91 7.25 19.21
N LEU A 403 5.87 6.45 19.47
CA LEU A 403 4.77 6.17 18.56
C LEU A 403 3.99 7.44 18.15
N GLN A 404 3.80 8.38 19.07
CA GLN A 404 3.18 9.68 18.77
C GLN A 404 4.03 10.47 17.78
N GLY A 405 5.35 10.48 17.95
CA GLY A 405 6.31 11.14 17.07
C GLY A 405 6.27 10.61 15.63
N TYR A 406 6.13 9.28 15.49
CA TYR A 406 5.92 8.67 14.19
C TYR A 406 4.70 9.26 13.47
N PHE A 407 3.55 9.26 14.14
CA PHE A 407 2.31 9.75 13.54
C PHE A 407 2.32 11.26 13.31
N LEU A 408 2.91 12.06 14.20
CA LEU A 408 3.08 13.51 13.99
C LEU A 408 3.93 13.80 12.76
N ALA A 409 5.05 13.09 12.58
CA ALA A 409 5.88 13.23 11.37
C ALA A 409 5.09 12.91 10.09
N MET A 410 4.28 11.87 10.12
CA MET A 410 3.45 11.48 8.98
C MET A 410 2.34 12.51 8.70
N LEU A 411 1.67 13.04 9.74
CA LEU A 411 0.64 14.07 9.59
C LEU A 411 1.24 15.37 9.01
N ILE A 412 2.36 15.85 9.57
CA ILE A 412 3.05 17.03 9.05
C ILE A 412 3.48 16.79 7.59
N GLY A 413 4.05 15.61 7.32
CA GLY A 413 4.51 15.25 5.98
C GLY A 413 3.40 15.25 4.94
N TYR A 414 2.32 14.54 5.19
CA TYR A 414 1.27 14.34 4.20
C TYR A 414 0.22 15.46 4.15
N TYR A 415 0.06 16.27 5.20
CA TYR A 415 -0.85 17.42 5.17
C TYR A 415 -0.18 18.73 4.79
N PHE A 416 1.15 18.88 4.98
CA PHE A 416 1.87 20.12 4.69
C PHE A 416 2.96 19.92 3.63
N ILE A 417 3.93 19.03 3.85
CA ILE A 417 5.11 18.93 2.97
C ILE A 417 4.70 18.46 1.56
N VAL A 418 3.96 17.36 1.45
CA VAL A 418 3.56 16.79 0.15
C VAL A 418 2.61 17.73 -0.62
N PRO A 419 1.52 18.27 -0.04
CA PRO A 419 0.68 19.22 -0.74
C PRO A 419 1.42 20.47 -1.20
N VAL A 420 2.23 21.08 -0.34
CA VAL A 420 3.01 22.27 -0.70
C VAL A 420 3.95 21.98 -1.86
N ALA A 421 4.68 20.86 -1.81
CA ALA A 421 5.59 20.44 -2.87
C ALA A 421 4.86 20.24 -4.22
N PHE A 422 3.70 19.60 -4.20
CA PHE A 422 2.91 19.34 -5.41
C PHE A 422 2.25 20.61 -5.96
N LEU A 423 1.74 21.47 -5.08
CA LEU A 423 1.16 22.74 -5.46
C LEU A 423 2.18 23.66 -6.13
N LEU A 424 3.44 23.65 -5.68
CA LEU A 424 4.54 24.36 -6.32
C LEU A 424 4.78 23.87 -7.75
N ILE A 425 4.80 22.56 -8.00
CA ILE A 425 4.96 22.01 -9.36
C ILE A 425 3.82 22.47 -10.26
N VAL A 426 2.58 22.37 -9.78
CA VAL A 426 1.41 22.78 -10.56
C VAL A 426 1.51 24.26 -10.92
N ARG A 427 1.81 25.13 -9.95
CA ARG A 427 1.95 26.57 -10.19
C ARG A 427 3.02 26.91 -11.22
N LEU A 428 4.15 26.18 -11.20
CA LEU A 428 5.30 26.47 -12.07
C LEU A 428 5.18 25.85 -13.46
N ARG A 429 4.47 24.71 -13.60
CA ARG A 429 4.50 23.88 -14.81
C ARG A 429 3.17 23.68 -15.51
N ILE A 430 2.06 23.93 -14.82
CA ILE A 430 0.71 23.77 -15.38
C ILE A 430 -0.07 25.07 -15.14
N PRO A 431 0.28 26.17 -15.83
CA PRO A 431 -0.44 27.43 -15.65
C PRO A 431 -1.91 27.27 -16.08
N GLY A 432 -2.82 27.93 -15.38
CA GLY A 432 -4.28 27.88 -15.63
C GLY A 432 -5.04 26.97 -14.64
N ILE A 433 -4.36 26.24 -13.77
CA ILE A 433 -5.03 25.55 -12.66
C ILE A 433 -5.32 26.53 -11.53
N GLN A 434 -6.57 26.56 -11.06
CA GLN A 434 -7.07 27.50 -10.03
C GLN A 434 -6.67 27.04 -8.62
N MET A 435 -5.38 27.23 -8.28
CA MET A 435 -4.81 26.81 -7.01
C MET A 435 -5.51 27.40 -5.79
N ASN A 436 -5.86 28.68 -5.84
CA ASN A 436 -6.53 29.38 -4.74
C ASN A 436 -7.90 28.75 -4.44
N ARG A 437 -8.61 28.31 -5.48
CA ARG A 437 -9.90 27.62 -5.33
C ARG A 437 -9.69 26.25 -4.68
N ILE A 438 -8.70 25.47 -5.14
CA ILE A 438 -8.36 24.15 -4.57
C ILE A 438 -8.02 24.30 -3.08
N LEU A 439 -7.13 25.22 -2.73
CA LEU A 439 -6.74 25.46 -1.33
C LEU A 439 -7.91 25.88 -0.47
N ARG A 440 -8.70 26.85 -0.95
CA ARG A 440 -9.89 27.31 -0.24
C ARG A 440 -10.86 26.16 0.04
N ASP A 441 -11.18 25.37 -0.98
CA ASP A 441 -12.14 24.28 -0.87
C ASP A 441 -11.65 23.18 0.11
N ILE A 442 -10.36 22.87 0.11
CA ILE A 442 -9.74 21.95 1.05
C ILE A 442 -9.77 22.50 2.49
N VAL A 443 -9.37 23.74 2.69
CA VAL A 443 -9.37 24.38 4.02
C VAL A 443 -10.79 24.40 4.59
N LEU A 444 -11.78 24.76 3.79
CA LEU A 444 -13.18 24.76 4.21
C LEU A 444 -13.66 23.38 4.61
N GLN A 445 -13.32 22.33 3.86
CA GLN A 445 -13.65 20.95 4.21
C GLN A 445 -12.96 20.50 5.50
N LEU A 446 -11.71 20.89 5.72
CA LEU A 446 -10.99 20.57 6.96
C LEU A 446 -11.59 21.31 8.17
N ILE A 447 -12.05 22.56 8.01
CA ILE A 447 -12.77 23.31 9.06
C ILE A 447 -14.10 22.60 9.39
N CYS A 448 -14.88 22.23 8.37
CA CYS A 448 -16.09 21.43 8.57
C CYS A 448 -15.80 20.10 9.28
N ALA A 449 -14.72 19.43 8.88
CA ALA A 449 -14.26 18.18 9.50
C ALA A 449 -13.93 18.38 10.99
N ALA A 450 -13.23 19.44 11.36
CA ALA A 450 -12.92 19.75 12.75
C ALA A 450 -14.19 20.00 13.57
N GLY A 451 -15.13 20.78 13.07
CA GLY A 451 -16.42 21.02 13.76
C GLY A 451 -17.21 19.73 13.96
N VAL A 452 -17.32 18.91 12.93
CA VAL A 452 -18.03 17.60 13.01
C VAL A 452 -17.29 16.60 13.91
N TYR A 453 -15.95 16.64 13.96
CA TYR A 453 -15.16 15.81 14.87
C TYR A 453 -15.50 16.09 16.33
N PHE A 454 -15.51 17.37 16.75
CA PHE A 454 -15.85 17.74 18.12
C PHE A 454 -17.30 17.37 18.48
N LEU A 455 -18.22 17.59 17.55
CA LEU A 455 -19.62 17.20 17.72
C LEU A 455 -19.77 15.69 17.87
N GLY A 456 -19.17 14.91 16.98
CA GLY A 456 -19.19 13.45 17.03
C GLY A 456 -18.53 12.90 18.30
N ARG A 457 -17.40 13.48 18.74
CA ARG A 457 -16.72 13.10 19.97
C ARG A 457 -17.58 13.36 21.21
N TYR A 458 -18.28 14.50 21.25
CA TYR A 458 -19.22 14.81 22.32
C TYR A 458 -20.32 13.76 22.43
N PHE A 459 -20.95 13.39 21.30
CA PHE A 459 -22.00 12.37 21.30
C PHE A 459 -21.50 10.96 21.64
N VAL A 460 -20.29 10.58 21.19
CA VAL A 460 -19.70 9.27 21.55
C VAL A 460 -19.59 9.07 23.04
N VAL A 461 -19.15 10.11 23.77
CA VAL A 461 -18.98 10.04 25.23
C VAL A 461 -20.33 9.89 25.94
N GLN A 462 -21.40 10.51 25.41
CA GLN A 462 -22.73 10.48 26.03
C GLN A 462 -23.57 9.24 25.67
N LEU A 463 -23.30 8.60 24.51
CA LEU A 463 -24.03 7.43 24.06
C LEU A 463 -23.60 6.17 24.83
N ASN A 464 -24.34 5.83 25.86
CA ASN A 464 -24.14 4.60 26.64
C ASN A 464 -24.97 3.44 26.07
N VAL A 465 -24.70 3.07 24.82
CA VAL A 465 -25.38 1.99 24.09
C VAL A 465 -24.37 0.96 23.57
N PRO A 466 -24.80 -0.29 23.29
CA PRO A 466 -23.92 -1.31 22.73
C PRO A 466 -23.21 -0.82 21.45
N VAL A 467 -21.97 -1.28 21.24
CA VAL A 467 -21.10 -0.85 20.14
C VAL A 467 -21.77 -1.02 18.76
N LEU A 468 -22.51 -2.11 18.55
CA LEU A 468 -23.24 -2.40 17.31
C LEU A 468 -24.31 -1.34 16.97
N ILE A 469 -24.91 -0.70 17.98
CA ILE A 469 -25.90 0.38 17.79
C ILE A 469 -25.19 1.73 17.71
N LYS A 470 -24.13 1.90 18.49
CA LYS A 470 -23.33 3.13 18.56
C LYS A 470 -22.70 3.51 17.21
N LEU A 471 -22.13 2.53 16.49
CA LEU A 471 -21.45 2.78 15.22
C LEU A 471 -22.39 3.31 14.11
N PRO A 472 -23.57 2.74 13.84
CA PRO A 472 -24.53 3.32 12.88
C PRO A 472 -24.97 4.73 13.27
N ILE A 473 -25.27 4.97 14.55
CA ILE A 473 -25.68 6.30 15.03
C ILE A 473 -24.57 7.32 14.77
N LEU A 474 -23.34 7.00 15.10
CA LEU A 474 -22.17 7.86 14.83
C LEU A 474 -21.97 8.11 13.33
N PHE A 475 -22.15 7.09 12.51
CA PHE A 475 -22.06 7.22 11.06
C PHE A 475 -23.04 8.32 10.56
N PHE A 476 -24.28 8.32 11.03
CA PHE A 476 -25.26 9.35 10.65
C PHE A 476 -24.95 10.72 11.28
N ILE A 477 -24.55 10.77 12.55
CA ILE A 477 -24.20 12.02 13.25
C ILE A 477 -22.98 12.71 12.59
N VAL A 478 -22.04 11.96 12.04
CA VAL A 478 -20.84 12.50 11.38
C VAL A 478 -21.12 12.83 9.92
N ILE A 479 -21.70 11.90 9.17
CA ILE A 479 -21.83 12.05 7.72
C ILE A 479 -22.88 13.11 7.36
N ILE A 480 -24.06 13.09 7.99
CA ILE A 480 -25.13 14.03 7.62
C ILE A 480 -24.71 15.49 7.88
N PRO A 481 -24.23 15.90 9.06
CA PRO A 481 -23.78 17.27 9.28
C PRO A 481 -22.61 17.66 8.37
N PHE A 482 -21.64 16.75 8.13
CA PHE A 482 -20.55 17.02 7.21
C PHE A 482 -21.03 17.29 5.80
N LEU A 483 -21.91 16.47 5.27
CA LEU A 483 -22.48 16.64 3.92
C LEU A 483 -23.33 17.91 3.82
N LEU A 484 -24.10 18.24 4.83
CA LEU A 484 -24.91 19.47 4.86
C LEU A 484 -24.02 20.72 4.89
N LEU A 485 -23.00 20.75 5.76
CA LEU A 485 -22.04 21.84 5.84
C LEU A 485 -21.22 21.97 4.54
N ALA A 486 -20.72 20.88 4.01
CA ALA A 486 -19.99 20.90 2.74
C ALA A 486 -20.88 21.33 1.57
N ASN A 487 -22.16 20.92 1.54
CA ASN A 487 -23.10 21.33 0.51
C ASN A 487 -23.47 22.82 0.58
N SER A 488 -23.55 23.39 1.79
CA SER A 488 -23.84 24.82 1.96
C SER A 488 -22.68 25.73 1.53
N ILE A 489 -21.43 25.23 1.62
CA ILE A 489 -20.20 25.99 1.38
C ILE A 489 -19.72 25.80 -0.07
N MET A 490 -20.00 24.65 -0.68
CA MET A 490 -19.52 24.27 -2.01
C MET A 490 -20.70 24.10 -2.96
N ASP A 491 -20.58 24.63 -4.18
CA ASP A 491 -21.63 24.49 -5.22
C ASP A 491 -21.62 23.05 -5.75
N LEU A 492 -22.39 22.15 -5.08
CA LEU A 492 -22.39 20.68 -5.28
C LEU A 492 -23.19 20.21 -6.48
N LYS A 493 -23.76 21.10 -7.31
CA LYS A 493 -24.61 20.71 -8.45
C LYS A 493 -23.95 19.71 -9.40
N PHE A 494 -22.63 19.77 -9.54
CA PHE A 494 -21.88 18.88 -10.43
C PHE A 494 -21.48 17.53 -9.76
N GLN A 495 -21.48 17.47 -8.44
CA GLN A 495 -20.99 16.29 -7.70
C GLN A 495 -22.03 15.14 -7.69
N LYS A 496 -23.31 15.44 -7.84
CA LYS A 496 -24.38 14.42 -7.97
C LYS A 496 -24.14 13.51 -9.17
N GLU A 497 -23.64 14.03 -10.28
CA GLU A 497 -23.35 13.24 -11.48
C GLU A 497 -22.15 12.29 -11.31
N ILE A 498 -21.13 12.70 -10.55
CA ILE A 498 -19.93 11.87 -10.31
C ILE A 498 -20.23 10.77 -9.28
N ILE A 499 -20.94 11.08 -8.21
CA ILE A 499 -21.39 10.08 -7.23
C ILE A 499 -22.32 9.08 -7.91
N PHE A 500 -23.26 9.55 -8.73
CA PHE A 500 -24.11 8.67 -9.54
C PHE A 500 -23.31 7.86 -10.56
N ALA A 501 -22.28 8.41 -11.20
CA ALA A 501 -21.41 7.69 -12.15
C ALA A 501 -20.53 6.62 -11.48
N ILE A 502 -20.11 6.84 -10.22
CA ILE A 502 -19.33 5.86 -9.43
C ILE A 502 -20.24 4.70 -8.98
N PHE A 503 -21.50 5.00 -8.61
CA PHE A 503 -22.43 4.00 -8.10
C PHE A 503 -23.47 3.52 -9.14
N ALA A 504 -23.71 4.25 -10.23
CA ALA A 504 -24.57 3.81 -11.31
C ALA A 504 -23.85 2.82 -12.22
N LYS A 505 -24.03 1.57 -11.92
CA LYS A 505 -23.78 0.46 -12.83
C LYS A 505 -24.60 0.67 -14.11
N ASN A 506 -23.92 0.75 -15.26
CA ASN A 506 -24.51 0.57 -16.59
C ASN A 506 -25.42 1.67 -17.16
N LYS A 507 -24.79 2.72 -17.71
CA LYS A 507 -25.28 3.33 -18.97
C LYS A 507 -24.12 3.82 -19.84
N LEU A 508 -23.14 2.98 -20.05
CA LEU A 508 -22.22 3.07 -21.21
C LEU A 508 -22.59 1.92 -22.14
N LYS A 509 -23.80 2.00 -22.67
CA LYS A 509 -24.13 1.38 -23.95
C LYS A 509 -23.95 2.46 -25.00
N THR A 510 -23.09 2.16 -25.98
CA THR A 510 -23.05 2.66 -27.36
C THR A 510 -22.95 4.18 -27.54
N GLU A 511 -21.74 4.64 -27.75
CA GLU A 511 -21.36 5.39 -28.96
C GLU A 511 -19.92 5.04 -29.31
#